data_7f4f2bf592c85f5250d68cba916b9da0
#
_entry.id   7f4f2bf592c85f5250d68cba916b9da0
#
_cell.length_a   1.000
_cell.length_b   1.000
_cell.length_c   1.000
_cell.angle_alpha   90.00
_cell.angle_beta   90.00
_cell.angle_gamma   90.00
#
_symmetry.space_group_name_H-M   'P 1'
#
loop_
_entity.id
_entity.type
_entity.pdbx_description
1 polymer ?
#
loop_
_entity_poly.entity_id
_entity_poly.type
_entity_poly.pdbx_seq_one_letter_code
_entity_poly.pdbx_strand_id
1 'polypeptide(L)'
;YRLGRKVESGEVEDPSFGFSWFGPNDHEKVDHKDPRSWEHFNPAFKHFMNESEMESAFNHTHESAFIRYRLNGWTATDNAWLESGVFDALKTDRQLKPGDRIVIGVDAAWQNDASAIVACSVDAPHHLEILGLWEKPDTAGGHSMGWRTPIHELKDTILEACERFTVVEIACDPWRLEETLANLAE
;
A
#
# COMPACT_ATOMS: atom_id res chain seq x y z
N TYR A 1 6.40 11.76 10.94
CA TYR A 1 7.78 11.41 10.62
C TYR A 1 8.36 12.33 9.56
N ARG A 2 7.83 12.38 8.31
CA ARG A 2 8.37 13.20 7.20
C ARG A 2 8.52 14.68 7.58
N LEU A 3 7.50 15.30 8.21
CA LEU A 3 7.60 16.68 8.70
C LEU A 3 8.69 16.81 9.76
N GLY A 4 8.75 15.87 10.72
CA GLY A 4 9.77 15.87 11.76
C GLY A 4 11.19 15.86 11.19
N ARG A 5 11.45 15.04 10.16
CA ARG A 5 12.75 15.02 9.48
C ARG A 5 13.08 16.34 8.78
N LYS A 6 12.09 16.99 8.18
CA LYS A 6 12.27 18.30 7.55
C LYS A 6 12.60 19.39 8.56
N VAL A 7 11.97 19.37 9.74
CA VAL A 7 12.29 20.30 10.82
C VAL A 7 13.68 20.01 11.39
N GLU A 8 14.02 18.75 11.64
CA GLU A 8 15.34 18.33 12.13
C GLU A 8 16.47 18.71 11.16
N SER A 9 16.26 18.59 9.86
CA SER A 9 17.22 18.98 8.83
C SER A 9 17.29 20.50 8.57
N GLY A 10 16.39 21.28 9.14
CA GLY A 10 16.28 22.72 8.88
C GLY A 10 15.60 23.09 7.55
N GLU A 11 15.04 22.12 6.83
CA GLU A 11 14.25 22.38 5.61
C GLU A 11 12.95 23.14 5.92
N VAL A 12 12.39 22.90 7.11
CA VAL A 12 11.21 23.59 7.62
C VAL A 12 11.55 24.20 8.98
N GLU A 13 11.38 25.52 9.13
CA GLU A 13 11.52 26.20 10.41
C GLU A 13 10.17 26.21 11.14
N ASP A 14 10.05 25.41 12.20
CA ASP A 14 8.91 25.43 13.10
C ASP A 14 9.36 25.31 14.56
N PRO A 15 9.58 26.44 15.25
CA PRO A 15 10.04 26.42 16.64
C PRO A 15 9.00 25.87 17.64
N SER A 16 7.76 25.69 17.20
CA SER A 16 6.69 25.12 18.02
C SER A 16 6.61 23.59 17.90
N PHE A 17 7.31 22.99 16.93
CA PHE A 17 7.27 21.56 16.63
C PHE A 17 8.49 20.84 17.21
N GLY A 18 8.27 20.00 18.22
CA GLY A 18 9.29 19.08 18.74
C GLY A 18 9.25 17.74 18.01
N PHE A 19 10.41 17.21 17.66
CA PHE A 19 10.55 15.89 17.03
C PHE A 19 11.63 15.05 17.72
N SER A 20 11.28 13.81 18.06
CA SER A 20 12.22 12.79 18.54
C SER A 20 11.86 11.46 17.89
N TRP A 21 12.83 10.79 17.30
CA TRP A 21 12.65 9.53 16.61
C TRP A 21 13.63 8.47 17.10
N PHE A 22 13.09 7.35 17.58
CA PHE A 22 13.84 6.18 18.01
C PHE A 22 13.41 4.99 17.16
N GLY A 23 13.94 4.91 15.98
CA GLY A 23 13.60 3.87 15.02
C GLY A 23 14.49 3.95 13.80
N PRO A 24 14.40 2.96 12.90
CA PRO A 24 15.20 2.95 11.68
C PRO A 24 14.85 4.14 10.77
N ASN A 25 15.84 4.61 10.04
CA ASN A 25 15.63 5.59 8.98
C ASN A 25 14.92 4.94 7.79
N ASP A 26 14.39 5.77 6.88
CA ASP A 26 13.85 5.31 5.62
C ASP A 26 14.90 4.45 4.91
N HIS A 27 14.51 3.28 4.44
CA HIS A 27 15.37 2.29 3.78
C HIS A 27 16.38 1.55 4.66
N GLU A 28 16.48 1.84 5.96
CA GLU A 28 17.31 1.08 6.88
C GLU A 28 16.66 -0.28 7.16
N LYS A 29 17.38 -1.36 6.84
CA LYS A 29 16.93 -2.71 7.17
C LYS A 29 17.19 -3.00 8.64
N VAL A 30 16.14 -3.36 9.34
CA VAL A 30 16.21 -3.77 10.74
C VAL A 30 16.48 -5.27 10.81
N ASP A 31 17.62 -5.68 11.37
CA ASP A 31 17.79 -7.07 11.78
C ASP A 31 17.11 -7.28 13.14
N HIS A 32 15.87 -7.70 13.10
CA HIS A 32 15.05 -7.94 14.29
C HIS A 32 15.53 -9.14 15.13
N LYS A 33 16.40 -9.97 14.59
CA LYS A 33 17.01 -11.13 15.28
C LYS A 33 18.25 -10.75 16.09
N ASP A 34 18.85 -9.58 15.80
CA ASP A 34 20.03 -9.10 16.51
C ASP A 34 19.63 -8.29 17.76
N PRO A 35 19.95 -8.75 18.99
CA PRO A 35 19.65 -8.00 20.21
C PRO A 35 20.23 -6.57 20.26
N ARG A 36 21.27 -6.29 19.49
CA ARG A 36 21.82 -4.92 19.38
C ARG A 36 20.83 -3.96 18.69
N SER A 37 20.02 -4.46 17.76
CA SER A 37 18.94 -3.69 17.17
C SER A 37 17.86 -3.35 18.20
N TRP A 38 17.62 -4.23 19.17
CA TRP A 38 16.62 -3.98 20.23
C TRP A 38 17.05 -2.80 21.12
N GLU A 39 18.30 -2.75 21.52
CA GLU A 39 18.84 -1.66 22.31
C GLU A 39 18.92 -0.35 21.51
N HIS A 40 19.30 -0.43 20.24
CA HIS A 40 19.44 0.73 19.38
C HIS A 40 18.13 1.43 19.07
N PHE A 41 17.08 0.67 18.76
CA PHE A 41 15.79 1.22 18.33
C PHE A 41 14.74 1.35 19.44
N ASN A 42 15.00 0.81 20.62
CA ASN A 42 14.09 0.90 21.75
C ASN A 42 14.79 1.45 22.99
N PRO A 43 14.69 2.76 23.25
CA PRO A 43 15.34 3.37 24.42
C PRO A 43 14.78 2.89 25.77
N ALA A 44 13.65 2.17 25.79
CA ALA A 44 13.11 1.55 26.99
C ALA A 44 13.85 0.27 27.36
N PHE A 45 14.55 -0.37 26.41
CA PHE A 45 15.22 -1.63 26.61
C PHE A 45 16.35 -1.49 27.64
N LYS A 46 16.39 -2.42 28.58
CA LYS A 46 17.29 -2.43 29.76
C LYS A 46 17.12 -1.29 30.77
N HIS A 47 16.23 -0.32 30.53
CA HIS A 47 15.89 0.70 31.50
C HIS A 47 14.64 0.35 32.31
N PHE A 48 13.52 0.15 31.66
CA PHE A 48 12.28 -0.31 32.28
C PHE A 48 11.59 -1.45 31.51
N MET A 49 12.14 -1.86 30.40
CA MET A 49 11.82 -3.10 29.69
C MET A 49 12.99 -4.06 29.82
N ASN A 50 12.75 -5.21 30.41
CA ASN A 50 13.81 -6.20 30.61
C ASN A 50 14.01 -7.10 29.38
N GLU A 51 15.17 -7.78 29.34
CA GLU A 51 15.56 -8.61 28.20
C GLU A 51 14.60 -9.79 28.01
N SER A 52 14.14 -10.42 29.09
CA SER A 52 13.22 -11.57 29.02
C SER A 52 11.84 -11.19 28.44
N GLU A 53 11.37 -9.97 28.68
CA GLU A 53 10.14 -9.47 28.06
C GLU A 53 10.31 -9.26 26.57
N MET A 54 11.47 -8.77 26.15
CA MET A 54 11.77 -8.56 24.74
C MET A 54 11.93 -9.89 24.00
N GLU A 55 12.64 -10.86 24.62
CA GLU A 55 12.76 -12.23 24.10
C GLU A 55 11.40 -12.93 24.00
N SER A 56 10.56 -12.79 25.02
CA SER A 56 9.19 -13.32 24.99
C SER A 56 8.38 -12.70 23.85
N ALA A 57 8.45 -11.40 23.67
CA ALA A 57 7.80 -10.72 22.56
C ALA A 57 8.33 -11.20 21.20
N PHE A 58 9.63 -11.36 21.06
CA PHE A 58 10.25 -11.87 19.85
C PHE A 58 9.76 -13.28 19.49
N ASN A 59 9.65 -14.17 20.48
CA ASN A 59 9.27 -15.56 20.27
C ASN A 59 7.76 -15.76 19.99
N HIS A 60 6.90 -14.83 20.44
CA HIS A 60 5.45 -15.00 20.39
C HIS A 60 4.73 -13.99 19.49
N THR A 61 5.45 -13.05 18.90
CA THR A 61 4.86 -12.02 18.04
C THR A 61 5.32 -12.23 16.60
N HIS A 62 4.43 -11.99 15.64
CA HIS A 62 4.81 -12.01 14.24
C HIS A 62 5.91 -10.99 13.94
N GLU A 63 6.83 -11.31 13.04
CA GLU A 63 8.00 -10.49 12.71
C GLU A 63 7.65 -9.01 12.45
N SER A 64 6.66 -8.76 11.60
CA SER A 64 6.23 -7.40 11.26
C SER A 64 5.69 -6.63 12.46
N ALA A 65 4.95 -7.29 13.34
CA ALA A 65 4.42 -6.70 14.56
C ALA A 65 5.55 -6.44 15.58
N PHE A 66 6.52 -7.36 15.70
CA PHE A 66 7.69 -7.14 16.54
C PHE A 66 8.50 -5.93 16.08
N ILE A 67 8.81 -5.84 14.78
CA ILE A 67 9.53 -4.71 14.19
C ILE A 67 8.79 -3.40 14.43
N ARG A 68 7.46 -3.38 14.22
CA ARG A 68 6.64 -2.17 14.38
C ARG A 68 6.53 -1.72 15.83
N TYR A 69 6.18 -2.62 16.73
CA TYR A 69 5.81 -2.27 18.11
C TYR A 69 6.98 -2.31 19.10
N ARG A 70 8.08 -2.97 18.75
CA ARG A 70 9.25 -3.09 19.62
C ARG A 70 10.48 -2.36 19.10
N LEU A 71 10.60 -2.21 17.79
CA LEU A 71 11.77 -1.58 17.18
C LEU A 71 11.42 -0.29 16.42
N ASN A 72 10.17 0.18 16.52
CA ASN A 72 9.66 1.38 15.85
C ASN A 72 9.90 1.38 14.32
N GLY A 73 10.05 0.19 13.75
CA GLY A 73 10.31 0.03 12.32
C GLY A 73 9.04 0.14 11.47
N TRP A 74 9.21 0.62 10.27
CA TRP A 74 8.14 0.64 9.28
C TRP A 74 7.97 -0.75 8.68
N THR A 75 6.75 -1.25 8.71
CA THR A 75 6.36 -2.51 8.06
C THR A 75 5.14 -2.26 7.18
N ALA A 76 5.08 -2.93 6.05
CA ALA A 76 3.98 -2.73 5.09
C ALA A 76 2.62 -3.14 5.68
N THR A 77 2.57 -4.27 6.40
CA THR A 77 1.34 -4.76 7.06
C THR A 77 1.70 -5.62 8.28
N ASP A 78 0.75 -5.77 9.22
CA ASP A 78 0.91 -6.68 10.38
C ASP A 78 0.77 -8.15 9.99
N ASN A 79 0.04 -8.43 8.91
CA ASN A 79 -0.14 -9.76 8.34
C ASN A 79 0.00 -9.65 6.82
N ALA A 80 1.23 -9.53 6.34
CA ALA A 80 1.48 -9.55 4.90
C ALA A 80 1.07 -10.93 4.35
N TRP A 81 0.18 -10.95 3.37
CA TRP A 81 -0.18 -12.15 2.62
C TRP A 81 1.02 -12.76 1.90
N LEU A 82 1.95 -11.91 1.45
CA LEU A 82 3.21 -12.29 0.82
C LEU A 82 4.38 -11.81 1.67
N GLU A 83 5.44 -12.59 1.73
CA GLU A 83 6.71 -12.18 2.33
C GLU A 83 7.28 -10.94 1.62
N SER A 84 8.08 -10.15 2.36
CA SER A 84 8.70 -8.95 1.81
C SER A 84 9.56 -9.29 0.59
N GLY A 85 9.33 -8.55 -0.51
CA GLY A 85 10.06 -8.71 -1.77
C GLY A 85 9.52 -9.77 -2.72
N VAL A 86 8.60 -10.66 -2.29
CA VAL A 86 7.99 -11.66 -3.18
C VAL A 86 7.20 -10.98 -4.29
N PHE A 87 6.38 -9.96 -3.97
CA PHE A 87 5.62 -9.24 -4.97
C PHE A 87 6.52 -8.49 -5.96
N ASP A 88 7.60 -7.89 -5.47
CA ASP A 88 8.56 -7.20 -6.34
C ASP A 88 9.30 -8.16 -7.29
N ALA A 89 9.54 -9.39 -6.86
CA ALA A 89 10.17 -10.43 -7.67
C ALA A 89 9.26 -10.95 -8.81
N LEU A 90 7.95 -10.67 -8.74
CA LEU A 90 6.98 -11.04 -9.78
C LEU A 90 6.92 -10.01 -10.91
N LYS A 91 7.59 -8.86 -10.80
CA LYS A 91 7.62 -7.85 -11.86
C LYS A 91 8.14 -8.43 -13.18
N THR A 92 7.45 -8.12 -14.26
CA THR A 92 7.78 -8.58 -15.61
C THR A 92 7.50 -7.49 -16.63
N ASP A 93 8.20 -7.52 -17.75
CA ASP A 93 7.98 -6.61 -18.90
C ASP A 93 6.85 -7.12 -19.83
N ARG A 94 6.22 -8.24 -19.50
CA ARG A 94 5.07 -8.76 -20.23
C ARG A 94 3.93 -7.73 -20.19
N GLN A 95 3.22 -7.59 -21.30
CA GLN A 95 2.00 -6.80 -21.41
C GLN A 95 0.86 -7.66 -21.97
N LEU A 96 -0.37 -7.34 -21.58
CA LEU A 96 -1.56 -7.92 -22.17
C LEU A 96 -1.70 -7.46 -23.63
N LYS A 97 -2.06 -8.39 -24.51
CA LYS A 97 -2.23 -8.15 -25.95
C LYS A 97 -3.72 -8.03 -26.30
N PRO A 98 -4.05 -7.26 -27.34
CA PRO A 98 -5.41 -7.25 -27.86
C PRO A 98 -5.92 -8.66 -28.14
N GLY A 99 -7.14 -8.95 -27.67
CA GLY A 99 -7.78 -10.26 -27.78
C GLY A 99 -7.44 -11.26 -26.67
N ASP A 100 -6.49 -10.95 -25.76
CA ASP A 100 -6.24 -11.80 -24.60
C ASP A 100 -7.51 -11.95 -23.76
N ARG A 101 -7.71 -13.15 -23.22
CA ARG A 101 -8.81 -13.43 -22.30
C ARG A 101 -8.46 -12.93 -20.91
N ILE A 102 -9.27 -12.05 -20.36
CA ILE A 102 -9.01 -11.41 -19.09
C ILE A 102 -10.22 -11.43 -18.15
N VAL A 103 -9.94 -11.34 -16.85
CA VAL A 103 -10.89 -10.93 -15.81
C VAL A 103 -10.49 -9.53 -15.36
N ILE A 104 -11.45 -8.68 -15.12
CA ILE A 104 -11.24 -7.32 -14.61
C ILE A 104 -11.69 -7.25 -13.15
N GLY A 105 -10.81 -6.79 -12.26
CA GLY A 105 -11.15 -6.41 -10.90
C GLY A 105 -11.28 -4.90 -10.79
N VAL A 106 -12.38 -4.42 -10.19
CA VAL A 106 -12.64 -3.00 -9.96
C VAL A 106 -12.83 -2.75 -8.48
N ASP A 107 -11.99 -1.91 -7.91
CA ASP A 107 -12.17 -1.34 -6.58
C ASP A 107 -12.37 0.16 -6.73
N ALA A 108 -13.54 0.64 -6.34
CA ALA A 108 -13.93 2.03 -6.55
C ALA A 108 -14.37 2.70 -5.26
N ALA A 109 -13.64 3.73 -4.88
CA ALA A 109 -13.97 4.62 -3.78
C ALA A 109 -14.59 5.93 -4.33
N TRP A 110 -15.66 6.39 -3.69
CA TRP A 110 -16.33 7.62 -4.11
C TRP A 110 -15.60 8.90 -3.72
N GLN A 111 -14.98 8.89 -2.52
CA GLN A 111 -14.34 10.08 -1.93
C GLN A 111 -13.17 9.68 -1.05
N ASN A 112 -12.10 10.48 -1.09
CA ASN A 112 -10.95 10.44 -0.17
C ASN A 112 -10.12 9.14 -0.16
N ASP A 113 -10.35 8.24 -1.10
CA ASP A 113 -9.64 6.98 -1.24
C ASP A 113 -9.30 6.74 -2.71
N ALA A 114 -8.39 5.81 -2.98
CA ALA A 114 -7.98 5.44 -4.32
C ALA A 114 -9.03 4.55 -4.99
N SER A 115 -9.10 4.62 -6.32
CA SER A 115 -9.85 3.67 -7.15
C SER A 115 -8.93 3.03 -8.15
N ALA A 116 -9.12 1.74 -8.42
CA ALA A 116 -8.27 0.99 -9.34
C ALA A 116 -9.06 0.03 -10.22
N ILE A 117 -8.58 -0.16 -11.44
CA ILE A 117 -9.00 -1.22 -12.35
C ILE A 117 -7.79 -2.06 -12.69
N VAL A 118 -7.88 -3.35 -12.43
CA VAL A 118 -6.80 -4.32 -12.67
C VAL A 118 -7.32 -5.43 -13.57
N ALA A 119 -6.58 -5.73 -14.63
CA ALA A 119 -6.82 -6.90 -15.46
C ALA A 119 -5.94 -8.07 -15.05
N CYS A 120 -6.49 -9.29 -15.11
CA CYS A 120 -5.76 -10.52 -14.92
C CYS A 120 -5.97 -11.44 -16.13
N SER A 121 -4.88 -11.93 -16.76
CA SER A 121 -5.02 -12.92 -17.83
C SER A 121 -5.59 -14.23 -17.29
N VAL A 122 -6.56 -14.81 -18.01
CA VAL A 122 -7.15 -16.11 -17.67
C VAL A 122 -6.16 -17.25 -17.96
N ASP A 123 -5.39 -17.11 -19.03
CA ASP A 123 -4.45 -18.14 -19.44
C ASP A 123 -3.13 -18.05 -18.66
N ALA A 124 -2.60 -19.20 -18.26
CA ALA A 124 -1.35 -19.29 -17.53
C ALA A 124 -0.12 -19.04 -18.44
N PRO A 125 0.97 -18.45 -17.89
CA PRO A 125 1.08 -17.90 -16.56
C PRO A 125 0.22 -16.64 -16.40
N HIS A 126 -0.52 -16.54 -15.30
CA HIS A 126 -1.36 -15.37 -15.04
C HIS A 126 -0.52 -14.09 -15.00
N HIS A 127 -1.06 -13.03 -15.55
CA HIS A 127 -0.43 -11.72 -15.58
C HIS A 127 -1.41 -10.65 -15.13
N LEU A 128 -0.96 -9.80 -14.23
CA LEU A 128 -1.72 -8.68 -13.70
C LEU A 128 -1.22 -7.38 -14.33
N GLU A 129 -2.14 -6.55 -14.80
CA GLU A 129 -1.85 -5.24 -15.36
C GLU A 129 -2.84 -4.21 -14.83
N ILE A 130 -2.34 -3.06 -14.37
CA ILE A 130 -3.20 -1.96 -13.94
C ILE A 130 -3.70 -1.24 -15.18
N LEU A 131 -5.01 -1.23 -15.40
CA LEU A 131 -5.64 -0.52 -16.51
C LEU A 131 -5.94 0.94 -16.13
N GLY A 132 -6.26 1.21 -14.86
CA GLY A 132 -6.52 2.55 -14.37
C GLY A 132 -6.26 2.65 -12.88
N LEU A 133 -5.72 3.79 -12.45
CA LEU A 133 -5.49 4.12 -11.05
C LEU A 133 -5.79 5.61 -10.83
N TRP A 134 -6.70 5.89 -9.92
CA TRP A 134 -7.09 7.25 -9.56
C TRP A 134 -6.87 7.45 -8.07
N GLU A 135 -5.92 8.30 -7.76
CA GLU A 135 -5.54 8.63 -6.40
C GLU A 135 -5.75 10.12 -6.13
N LYS A 136 -6.06 10.41 -4.88
CA LYS A 136 -6.12 11.80 -4.43
C LYS A 136 -4.75 12.45 -4.63
N PRO A 137 -4.67 13.58 -5.35
CA PRO A 137 -3.41 14.30 -5.50
C PRO A 137 -2.79 14.67 -4.15
N ASP A 138 -1.49 14.39 -3.99
CA ASP A 138 -0.72 14.77 -2.79
C ASP A 138 -0.42 16.29 -2.88
N THR A 139 -1.37 17.10 -2.41
CA THR A 139 -1.18 18.56 -2.38
C THR A 139 -0.39 18.92 -1.13
N ALA A 140 0.86 19.30 -1.32
CA ALA A 140 1.71 19.83 -0.24
C ALA A 140 1.00 20.98 0.48
N GLY A 141 0.54 20.75 1.72
CA GLY A 141 0.06 21.80 2.64
C GLY A 141 -1.44 22.13 2.62
N GLY A 142 -2.28 21.34 1.94
CA GLY A 142 -3.72 21.63 1.95
C GLY A 142 -4.59 20.36 2.00
N HIS A 143 -5.62 20.40 2.85
CA HIS A 143 -6.71 19.44 2.73
C HIS A 143 -7.38 19.64 1.37
N SER A 144 -7.17 18.74 0.40
CA SER A 144 -7.99 18.72 -0.81
C SER A 144 -9.41 18.27 -0.40
N MET A 145 -10.18 19.23 0.15
CA MET A 145 -11.59 18.97 0.44
C MET A 145 -12.31 18.79 -0.89
N GLY A 146 -12.91 17.61 -1.06
CA GLY A 146 -13.82 17.36 -2.16
C GLY A 146 -13.24 16.60 -3.35
N TRP A 147 -12.04 15.98 -3.26
CA TRP A 147 -11.60 15.07 -4.31
C TRP A 147 -12.54 13.87 -4.42
N ARG A 148 -12.92 13.56 -5.63
CA ARG A 148 -13.79 12.43 -5.98
C ARG A 148 -13.20 11.68 -7.16
N THR A 149 -13.36 10.36 -7.13
CA THR A 149 -13.04 9.53 -8.29
C THR A 149 -13.87 9.96 -9.50
N PRO A 150 -13.24 10.22 -10.66
CA PRO A 150 -13.96 10.54 -11.89
C PRO A 150 -14.61 9.27 -12.47
N ILE A 151 -15.82 8.97 -12.04
CA ILE A 151 -16.55 7.73 -12.41
C ILE A 151 -16.70 7.55 -13.92
N HIS A 152 -16.80 8.64 -14.69
CA HIS A 152 -16.84 8.57 -16.15
C HIS A 152 -15.55 8.00 -16.74
N GLU A 153 -14.37 8.39 -16.23
CA GLU A 153 -13.08 7.84 -16.69
C GLU A 153 -12.97 6.35 -16.34
N LEU A 154 -13.44 5.96 -15.15
CA LEU A 154 -13.48 4.56 -14.75
C LEU A 154 -14.36 3.74 -15.70
N LYS A 155 -15.55 4.25 -16.06
CA LYS A 155 -16.44 3.62 -17.03
C LYS A 155 -15.78 3.51 -18.41
N ASP A 156 -15.20 4.60 -18.89
CA ASP A 156 -14.53 4.64 -20.20
C ASP A 156 -13.39 3.63 -20.25
N THR A 157 -12.58 3.50 -19.20
CA THR A 157 -11.50 2.50 -19.08
C THR A 157 -12.04 1.07 -19.16
N ILE A 158 -13.18 0.77 -18.54
CA ILE A 158 -13.80 -0.56 -18.65
C ILE A 158 -14.27 -0.83 -20.08
N LEU A 159 -14.90 0.14 -20.73
CA LEU A 159 -15.38 0.01 -22.11
C LEU A 159 -14.21 -0.19 -23.09
N GLU A 160 -13.13 0.59 -22.95
CA GLU A 160 -11.91 0.42 -23.74
C GLU A 160 -11.28 -0.96 -23.54
N ALA A 161 -11.31 -1.47 -22.30
CA ALA A 161 -10.84 -2.83 -22.02
C ALA A 161 -11.71 -3.90 -22.71
N CYS A 162 -13.03 -3.70 -22.73
CA CYS A 162 -13.97 -4.61 -23.43
C CYS A 162 -13.77 -4.57 -24.96
N GLU A 163 -13.38 -3.43 -25.52
CA GLU A 163 -13.06 -3.32 -26.96
C GLU A 163 -11.71 -3.99 -27.30
N ARG A 164 -10.74 -3.87 -26.39
CA ARG A 164 -9.36 -4.34 -26.61
C ARG A 164 -9.17 -5.82 -26.33
N PHE A 165 -9.85 -6.33 -25.31
CA PHE A 165 -9.65 -7.69 -24.77
C PHE A 165 -10.93 -8.53 -24.86
N THR A 166 -10.79 -9.84 -24.67
CA THR A 166 -11.92 -10.73 -24.43
C THR A 166 -12.18 -10.79 -22.92
N VAL A 167 -13.03 -9.90 -22.42
CA VAL A 167 -13.40 -9.85 -21.02
C VAL A 167 -14.33 -11.00 -20.67
N VAL A 168 -13.89 -11.88 -19.77
CA VAL A 168 -14.65 -13.06 -19.32
C VAL A 168 -15.54 -12.71 -18.14
N GLU A 169 -15.05 -11.84 -17.25
CA GLU A 169 -15.75 -11.45 -16.02
C GLU A 169 -15.27 -10.08 -15.57
N ILE A 170 -16.18 -9.31 -14.96
CA ILE A 170 -15.88 -8.09 -14.23
C ILE A 170 -16.29 -8.29 -12.78
N ALA A 171 -15.32 -8.35 -11.89
CA ALA A 171 -15.50 -8.48 -10.45
C ALA A 171 -15.41 -7.10 -9.80
N CYS A 172 -16.45 -6.68 -9.10
CA CYS A 172 -16.48 -5.41 -8.38
C CYS A 172 -17.39 -5.49 -7.15
N ASP A 173 -17.15 -4.60 -6.18
CA ASP A 173 -18.13 -4.37 -5.12
C ASP A 173 -19.30 -3.58 -5.73
N PRO A 174 -20.54 -4.14 -5.74
CA PRO A 174 -21.70 -3.45 -6.32
C PRO A 174 -22.09 -2.19 -5.55
N TRP A 175 -21.62 -2.04 -4.32
CA TRP A 175 -21.99 -0.92 -3.48
C TRP A 175 -21.56 0.42 -4.09
N ARG A 176 -22.53 1.26 -4.44
CA ARG A 176 -22.36 2.55 -5.13
C ARG A 176 -21.99 2.50 -6.63
N LEU A 177 -21.84 1.33 -7.22
CA LEU A 177 -21.60 1.17 -8.65
C LEU A 177 -22.81 0.58 -9.40
N GLU A 178 -23.93 0.32 -8.71
CA GLU A 178 -25.13 -0.34 -9.29
C GLU A 178 -25.61 0.31 -10.59
N GLU A 179 -25.70 1.64 -10.65
CA GLU A 179 -26.10 2.36 -11.84
C GLU A 179 -25.08 2.25 -12.97
N THR A 180 -23.78 2.30 -12.64
CA THR A 180 -22.69 2.16 -13.62
C THR A 180 -22.65 0.75 -14.18
N LEU A 181 -22.86 -0.26 -13.33
CA LEU A 181 -22.90 -1.67 -13.74
C LEU A 181 -24.12 -1.99 -14.59
N ALA A 182 -25.29 -1.44 -14.25
CA ALA A 182 -26.48 -1.59 -15.06
C ALA A 182 -26.29 -1.03 -16.48
N ASN A 183 -25.65 0.13 -16.60
CA ASN A 183 -25.34 0.76 -17.89
C ASN A 183 -24.24 0.03 -18.70
N LEU A 184 -23.42 -0.80 -18.06
CA LEU A 184 -22.40 -1.60 -18.74
C LEU A 184 -22.96 -2.96 -19.21
N ALA A 185 -24.11 -3.39 -18.67
CA ALA A 185 -24.78 -4.65 -19.02
C ALA A 185 -25.72 -4.53 -20.23
N GLU A 186 -26.00 -3.31 -20.70
CA GLU A 186 -26.73 -3.03 -21.95
C GLU A 186 -25.80 -2.98 -23.16
#